data_33f516658b4358e4f9178108ad45bfc0
#
_entry.id   33f516658b4358e4f9178108ad45bfc0
#
_cell.length_a   1.000
_cell.length_b   1.000
_cell.length_c   1.000
_cell.angle_alpha   90.00
_cell.angle_beta   90.00
_cell.angle_gamma   90.00
#
_symmetry.space_group_name_H-M   'P 1'
#
loop_
_entity.id
_entity.type
_entity.pdbx_description
1 polymer ?
#
loop_
_entity_poly.entity_id
_entity_poly.type
_entity_poly.pdbx_seq_one_letter_code
_entity_poly.pdbx_strand_id
1 'polypeptide(L)'
;KNAAGALTDCTGKGRVTGGGVTVQYDSTFSLYNGTLNGTKTEITQSGGTFNMYGGKITNNKTTAVIGNNSDQVKINLYGGEISGNNASSDSGGVWVGAGNAFTMSGGAIKNNTGASVGGVGFTTGNTTYQTGTMTASGSAVIQGNTADGIKSNVCLPASSIITIDGALTTGAQIGVRSMA
;
A
#
# COMPACT_ATOMS: atom_id res chain seq x y z
N LYS A 1 -4.83 1.39 23.24
CA LYS A 1 -3.57 2.14 23.03
C LYS A 1 -2.58 1.70 24.10
N ASN A 2 -1.40 1.22 23.72
CA ASN A 2 -0.27 1.19 24.66
C ASN A 2 0.32 2.60 24.80
N ALA A 3 1.23 2.79 25.75
CA ALA A 3 1.83 4.10 26.05
C ALA A 3 2.58 4.75 24.86
N ALA A 4 2.88 4.00 23.81
CA ALA A 4 3.55 4.48 22.61
C ALA A 4 2.58 4.80 21.45
N GLY A 5 1.27 4.73 21.65
CA GLY A 5 0.27 5.02 20.62
C GLY A 5 0.12 3.94 19.55
N ALA A 6 0.82 2.83 19.64
CA ALA A 6 0.64 1.72 18.72
C ALA A 6 -0.73 1.07 18.92
N LEU A 7 -1.48 0.92 17.83
CA LEU A 7 -2.64 0.05 17.80
C LEU A 7 -2.12 -1.37 17.65
N THR A 8 -1.93 -2.05 18.78
CA THR A 8 -1.55 -3.45 18.77
C THR A 8 -2.77 -4.32 18.77
N ASP A 9 -2.77 -5.24 17.86
CA ASP A 9 -3.59 -6.44 17.85
C ASP A 9 -5.09 -6.27 17.51
N CYS A 10 -5.39 -6.28 16.21
CA CYS A 10 -6.69 -6.74 15.74
C CYS A 10 -6.61 -8.24 15.46
N THR A 11 -6.36 -9.06 16.49
CA THR A 11 -6.55 -10.50 16.40
C THR A 11 -8.04 -10.80 16.47
N GLY A 12 -8.55 -11.44 15.44
CA GLY A 12 -9.94 -11.83 15.38
C GLY A 12 -10.65 -11.40 14.09
N LYS A 13 -11.93 -11.73 13.99
CA LYS A 13 -12.78 -11.36 12.86
C LYS A 13 -13.37 -9.95 13.02
N GLY A 14 -12.63 -9.04 13.65
CA GLY A 14 -13.05 -7.67 13.83
C GLY A 14 -13.20 -6.92 12.51
N ARG A 15 -14.12 -5.97 12.47
CA ARG A 15 -14.37 -5.10 11.34
C ARG A 15 -14.36 -3.64 11.79
N VAL A 16 -13.54 -2.83 11.13
CA VAL A 16 -13.58 -1.37 11.26
C VAL A 16 -14.28 -0.80 10.04
N THR A 17 -15.28 0.06 10.25
CA THR A 17 -16.05 0.69 9.17
C THR A 17 -16.09 2.19 9.34
N GLY A 18 -15.90 2.90 8.22
CA GLY A 18 -15.88 4.36 8.17
C GLY A 18 -14.65 4.97 8.84
N GLY A 19 -14.43 6.23 8.62
CA GLY A 19 -13.27 6.93 9.16
C GLY A 19 -11.94 6.49 8.54
N GLY A 20 -10.88 6.56 9.32
CA GLY A 20 -9.53 6.22 8.85
C GLY A 20 -8.64 5.73 9.99
N VAL A 21 -7.55 5.08 9.61
CA VAL A 21 -6.41 4.80 10.48
C VAL A 21 -5.30 5.77 10.09
N THR A 22 -4.88 6.62 11.01
CA THR A 22 -3.76 7.53 10.78
C THR A 22 -2.58 7.10 11.64
N VAL A 23 -1.44 6.89 11.00
CA VAL A 23 -0.17 6.53 11.63
C VAL A 23 0.75 7.75 11.55
N GLN A 24 1.24 8.20 12.70
CA GLN A 24 2.05 9.41 12.79
C GLN A 24 3.35 9.13 13.56
N TYR A 25 4.41 9.84 13.23
CA TYR A 25 5.73 9.80 13.86
C TYR A 25 6.10 8.41 14.38
N ASP A 26 7.14 7.85 14.08
CA ASP A 26 7.70 6.56 14.57
C ASP A 26 6.71 5.51 15.12
N SER A 27 5.40 5.74 14.88
CA SER A 27 4.33 4.83 15.33
C SER A 27 4.16 3.70 14.33
N THR A 28 3.70 2.55 14.81
CA THR A 28 3.42 1.39 13.98
C THR A 28 1.97 0.97 14.10
N PHE A 29 1.31 0.76 12.96
CA PHE A 29 0.04 0.05 12.89
C PHE A 29 0.25 -1.30 12.19
N SER A 30 -0.16 -2.37 12.85
CA SER A 30 -0.07 -3.74 12.31
C SER A 30 -1.44 -4.37 12.19
N LEU A 31 -1.78 -4.83 10.98
CA LEU A 31 -3.00 -5.58 10.69
C LEU A 31 -2.66 -7.07 10.52
N TYR A 32 -3.06 -7.88 11.50
CA TYR A 32 -2.83 -9.33 11.46
C TYR A 32 -3.99 -10.08 10.85
N ASN A 33 -5.23 -9.60 11.08
CA ASN A 33 -6.44 -10.24 10.59
C ASN A 33 -7.62 -9.23 10.60
N GLY A 34 -8.81 -9.66 10.18
CA GLY A 34 -9.99 -8.81 10.17
C GLY A 34 -10.13 -7.98 8.90
N THR A 35 -11.04 -7.02 8.90
CA THR A 35 -11.36 -6.21 7.71
C THR A 35 -11.44 -4.73 8.04
N LEU A 36 -10.67 -3.93 7.32
CA LEU A 36 -10.86 -2.48 7.21
C LEU A 36 -11.75 -2.21 6.00
N ASN A 37 -12.98 -1.78 6.25
CA ASN A 37 -14.00 -1.64 5.21
C ASN A 37 -14.45 -0.18 5.05
N GLY A 38 -14.16 0.43 3.92
CA GLY A 38 -14.41 1.85 3.68
C GLY A 38 -13.53 2.74 4.56
N THR A 39 -12.37 2.25 4.95
CA THR A 39 -11.47 2.88 5.92
C THR A 39 -10.08 2.98 5.31
N LYS A 40 -9.64 4.18 4.97
CA LYS A 40 -8.27 4.39 4.48
C LYS A 40 -7.26 4.22 5.62
N THR A 41 -6.07 3.75 5.27
CA THR A 41 -4.90 3.76 6.16
C THR A 41 -3.91 4.80 5.62
N GLU A 42 -3.60 5.78 6.42
CA GLU A 42 -2.75 6.90 6.05
C GLU A 42 -1.56 7.02 6.99
N ILE A 43 -0.36 7.04 6.45
CA ILE A 43 0.88 7.28 7.17
C ILE A 43 1.32 8.70 6.82
N THR A 44 1.17 9.63 7.77
CA THR A 44 1.23 11.07 7.52
C THR A 44 2.53 11.74 7.91
N GLN A 45 3.35 11.07 8.71
CA GLN A 45 4.54 11.70 9.32
C GLN A 45 5.76 10.78 9.22
N SER A 46 6.94 11.39 9.35
CA SER A 46 8.22 10.69 9.31
C SER A 46 8.28 9.48 10.25
N GLY A 47 8.89 8.40 9.81
CA GLY A 47 9.10 7.18 10.60
C GLY A 47 7.87 6.30 10.78
N GLY A 48 6.68 6.73 10.38
CA GLY A 48 5.46 5.93 10.49
C GLY A 48 5.54 4.62 9.73
N THR A 49 5.04 3.54 10.32
CA THR A 49 5.10 2.19 9.73
C THR A 49 3.73 1.54 9.70
N PHE A 50 3.35 1.01 8.54
CA PHE A 50 2.21 0.12 8.38
C PHE A 50 2.68 -1.28 8.01
N ASN A 51 2.25 -2.28 8.79
CA ASN A 51 2.51 -3.68 8.52
C ASN A 51 1.19 -4.42 8.30
N MET A 52 1.08 -5.17 7.21
CA MET A 52 -0.05 -6.05 6.95
C MET A 52 0.42 -7.49 6.87
N TYR A 53 0.07 -8.29 7.86
CA TYR A 53 0.38 -9.72 7.92
C TYR A 53 -0.77 -10.58 7.43
N GLY A 54 -2.00 -10.04 7.46
CA GLY A 54 -3.21 -10.73 7.03
C GLY A 54 -4.41 -9.78 7.01
N GLY A 55 -5.61 -10.35 6.86
CA GLY A 55 -6.84 -9.56 6.82
C GLY A 55 -7.12 -8.91 5.47
N LYS A 56 -8.02 -7.94 5.44
CA LYS A 56 -8.49 -7.30 4.20
C LYS A 56 -8.71 -5.80 4.36
N ILE A 57 -8.32 -5.02 3.34
CA ILE A 57 -8.66 -3.59 3.19
C ILE A 57 -9.49 -3.44 1.92
N THR A 58 -10.72 -2.95 2.06
CA THR A 58 -11.69 -2.97 0.95
C THR A 58 -12.70 -1.84 1.01
N ASN A 59 -13.38 -1.61 -0.13
CA ASN A 59 -14.49 -0.64 -0.28
C ASN A 59 -14.12 0.81 0.05
N ASN A 60 -12.86 1.19 -0.07
CA ASN A 60 -12.45 2.58 0.04
C ASN A 60 -12.86 3.35 -1.21
N LYS A 61 -13.24 4.61 -1.01
CA LYS A 61 -13.53 5.59 -2.08
C LYS A 61 -12.34 6.52 -2.34
N THR A 62 -11.30 6.37 -1.55
CA THR A 62 -9.98 7.00 -1.70
C THR A 62 -8.93 5.89 -1.75
N THR A 63 -7.66 6.23 -1.91
CA THR A 63 -6.56 5.26 -1.83
C THR A 63 -6.65 4.45 -0.52
N ALA A 64 -6.51 3.14 -0.61
CA ALA A 64 -6.67 2.25 0.54
C ALA A 64 -5.55 2.40 1.57
N VAL A 65 -4.30 2.53 1.09
CA VAL A 65 -3.11 2.77 1.94
C VAL A 65 -2.29 3.90 1.33
N ILE A 66 -2.07 4.96 2.08
CA ILE A 66 -1.32 6.14 1.64
C ILE A 66 -0.10 6.36 2.53
N GLY A 67 1.09 6.37 1.95
CA GLY A 67 2.26 6.99 2.55
C GLY A 67 2.42 8.40 1.99
N ASN A 68 2.21 9.41 2.82
CA ASN A 68 2.38 10.80 2.38
C ASN A 68 3.86 11.15 2.17
N ASN A 69 4.12 12.21 1.41
CA ASN A 69 5.48 12.67 1.16
C ASN A 69 6.16 13.06 2.48
N SER A 70 7.03 12.20 2.96
CA SER A 70 7.80 12.40 4.19
C SER A 70 8.93 11.37 4.24
N ASP A 71 9.95 11.65 5.03
CA ASP A 71 11.06 10.71 5.15
C ASP A 71 10.66 9.45 5.93
N GLN A 72 11.18 8.31 5.48
CA GLN A 72 11.21 7.04 6.21
C GLN A 72 9.86 6.40 6.53
N VAL A 73 8.78 6.76 5.84
CA VAL A 73 7.54 5.99 5.94
C VAL A 73 7.73 4.61 5.33
N LYS A 74 7.27 3.59 6.04
CA LYS A 74 7.36 2.19 5.61
C LYS A 74 5.97 1.59 5.47
N ILE A 75 5.72 1.00 4.32
CA ILE A 75 4.51 0.22 4.05
C ILE A 75 4.96 -1.21 3.75
N ASN A 76 4.59 -2.16 4.60
CA ASN A 76 5.01 -3.55 4.46
C ASN A 76 3.79 -4.46 4.32
N LEU A 77 3.75 -5.21 3.23
CA LEU A 77 2.72 -6.21 2.95
C LEU A 77 3.35 -7.61 2.95
N TYR A 78 3.15 -8.33 4.05
CA TYR A 78 3.63 -9.69 4.24
C TYR A 78 2.56 -10.73 3.90
N GLY A 79 1.29 -10.35 3.96
CA GLY A 79 0.12 -11.18 3.70
C GLY A 79 -1.16 -10.36 3.66
N GLY A 80 -2.30 -11.04 3.49
CA GLY A 80 -3.60 -10.40 3.42
C GLY A 80 -3.95 -9.84 2.03
N GLU A 81 -4.99 -9.03 1.95
CA GLU A 81 -5.56 -8.58 0.68
C GLU A 81 -5.99 -7.11 0.72
N ILE A 82 -5.49 -6.31 -0.20
CA ILE A 82 -5.98 -4.95 -0.50
C ILE A 82 -6.77 -5.04 -1.80
N SER A 83 -8.11 -5.03 -1.73
CA SER A 83 -8.92 -5.30 -2.92
C SER A 83 -10.28 -4.65 -2.95
N GLY A 84 -10.83 -4.46 -4.15
CA GLY A 84 -12.16 -3.90 -4.33
C GLY A 84 -12.28 -2.45 -3.86
N ASN A 85 -11.18 -1.71 -3.83
CA ASN A 85 -11.18 -0.28 -3.55
C ASN A 85 -11.39 0.48 -4.85
N ASN A 86 -12.17 1.56 -4.79
CA ASN A 86 -12.51 2.39 -5.95
C ASN A 86 -12.21 3.85 -5.61
N ALA A 87 -10.95 4.23 -5.74
CA ALA A 87 -10.49 5.57 -5.41
C ALA A 87 -10.81 6.57 -6.52
N SER A 88 -11.43 7.68 -6.14
CA SER A 88 -11.68 8.81 -7.04
C SER A 88 -10.46 9.68 -7.29
N SER A 89 -9.37 9.46 -6.57
CA SER A 89 -8.07 10.12 -6.71
C SER A 89 -6.95 9.09 -6.68
N ASP A 90 -5.79 9.45 -7.18
CA ASP A 90 -4.53 8.71 -7.09
C ASP A 90 -4.63 7.20 -7.38
N SER A 91 -4.22 6.37 -6.42
CA SER A 91 -4.19 4.93 -6.54
C SER A 91 -5.35 4.26 -5.82
N GLY A 92 -5.91 3.20 -6.39
CA GLY A 92 -6.94 2.39 -5.72
C GLY A 92 -6.40 1.57 -4.55
N GLY A 93 -5.20 1.02 -4.68
CA GLY A 93 -4.56 0.19 -3.68
C GLY A 93 -3.61 0.95 -2.75
N VAL A 94 -2.37 1.12 -3.17
CA VAL A 94 -1.30 1.74 -2.37
C VAL A 94 -0.73 2.95 -3.09
N TRP A 95 -0.55 4.05 -2.37
CA TRP A 95 0.18 5.21 -2.83
C TRP A 95 1.45 5.39 -2.00
N VAL A 96 2.59 5.37 -2.68
CA VAL A 96 3.92 5.50 -2.08
C VAL A 96 4.42 6.90 -2.33
N GLY A 97 4.37 7.75 -1.32
CA GLY A 97 4.88 9.12 -1.38
C GLY A 97 6.39 9.19 -1.60
N ALA A 98 6.88 10.37 -1.97
CA ALA A 98 8.31 10.59 -2.10
C ALA A 98 9.02 10.39 -0.75
N GLY A 99 10.20 9.78 -0.76
CA GLY A 99 10.98 9.41 0.43
C GLY A 99 10.55 8.11 1.11
N ASN A 100 9.49 7.47 0.64
CA ASN A 100 8.89 6.30 1.30
C ASN A 100 9.31 4.97 0.67
N ALA A 101 9.18 3.90 1.45
CA ALA A 101 9.45 2.54 1.00
C ALA A 101 8.20 1.66 1.09
N PHE A 102 7.91 0.94 0.02
CA PHE A 102 6.92 -0.12 -0.02
C PHE A 102 7.62 -1.47 -0.20
N THR A 103 7.41 -2.37 0.75
CA THR A 103 7.94 -3.75 0.70
C THR A 103 6.77 -4.74 0.62
N MET A 104 6.85 -5.66 -0.32
CA MET A 104 5.85 -6.71 -0.49
C MET A 104 6.52 -8.08 -0.62
N SER A 105 6.37 -8.93 0.40
CA SER A 105 6.88 -10.30 0.39
C SER A 105 5.78 -11.36 0.29
N GLY A 106 4.53 -10.94 0.33
CA GLY A 106 3.35 -11.79 0.19
C GLY A 106 2.08 -10.97 0.10
N GLY A 107 0.94 -11.64 0.15
CA GLY A 107 -0.36 -11.00 0.04
C GLY A 107 -0.73 -10.57 -1.38
N ALA A 108 -1.86 -9.87 -1.50
CA ALA A 108 -2.41 -9.48 -2.80
C ALA A 108 -2.94 -8.04 -2.83
N ILE A 109 -2.60 -7.31 -3.89
CA ILE A 109 -3.23 -6.04 -4.26
C ILE A 109 -3.97 -6.29 -5.57
N LYS A 110 -5.29 -6.42 -5.52
CA LYS A 110 -6.05 -6.87 -6.69
C LYS A 110 -7.42 -6.24 -6.85
N ASN A 111 -7.87 -6.11 -8.09
CA ASN A 111 -9.21 -5.63 -8.41
C ASN A 111 -9.53 -4.28 -7.77
N ASN A 112 -8.53 -3.40 -7.68
CA ASN A 112 -8.72 -2.02 -7.26
C ASN A 112 -8.81 -1.12 -8.49
N THR A 113 -9.58 -0.05 -8.36
CA THR A 113 -9.69 0.99 -9.38
C THR A 113 -9.22 2.31 -8.78
N GLY A 114 -8.40 3.04 -9.48
CA GLY A 114 -7.98 4.38 -9.11
C GLY A 114 -8.12 5.35 -10.28
N ALA A 115 -8.10 6.63 -10.02
CA ALA A 115 -8.15 7.64 -11.08
C ALA A 115 -6.88 7.65 -11.93
N SER A 116 -5.72 7.49 -11.30
CA SER A 116 -4.42 7.50 -12.00
C SER A 116 -3.80 6.11 -12.08
N VAL A 117 -3.90 5.34 -10.99
CA VAL A 117 -3.29 4.00 -10.85
C VAL A 117 -4.26 3.09 -10.12
N GLY A 118 -4.48 1.87 -10.64
CA GLY A 118 -5.36 0.91 -9.97
C GLY A 118 -4.72 0.28 -8.73
N GLY A 119 -3.50 -0.21 -8.85
CA GLY A 119 -2.83 -0.96 -7.79
C GLY A 119 -1.86 -0.14 -6.96
N VAL A 120 -0.62 -0.01 -7.38
CA VAL A 120 0.45 0.71 -6.66
C VAL A 120 0.96 1.88 -7.48
N GLY A 121 0.81 3.07 -6.94
CA GLY A 121 1.31 4.31 -7.52
C GLY A 121 2.41 4.96 -6.67
N PHE A 122 3.19 5.84 -7.30
CA PHE A 122 4.32 6.51 -6.67
C PHE A 122 4.28 8.01 -6.94
N THR A 123 4.68 8.80 -5.94
CA THR A 123 5.02 10.20 -6.17
C THR A 123 6.43 10.27 -6.75
N THR A 124 6.58 11.02 -7.83
CA THR A 124 7.91 11.39 -8.34
C THR A 124 8.66 12.19 -7.29
N GLY A 125 9.95 11.91 -7.12
CA GLY A 125 10.81 12.66 -6.20
C GLY A 125 10.89 14.14 -6.57
N ASN A 126 11.34 14.93 -5.63
CA ASN A 126 11.57 16.38 -5.80
C ASN A 126 12.93 16.75 -5.20
N THR A 127 13.17 18.04 -5.02
CA THR A 127 14.43 18.53 -4.44
C THR A 127 14.67 18.10 -2.99
N THR A 128 13.63 17.71 -2.26
CA THR A 128 13.69 17.33 -0.85
C THR A 128 13.69 15.82 -0.66
N TYR A 129 12.85 15.11 -1.42
CA TYR A 129 12.65 13.67 -1.26
C TYR A 129 12.92 12.93 -2.56
N GLN A 130 13.56 11.77 -2.45
CA GLN A 130 13.71 10.84 -3.57
C GLN A 130 12.35 10.25 -3.96
N THR A 131 12.22 9.74 -5.17
CA THR A 131 11.03 8.96 -5.58
C THR A 131 10.82 7.78 -4.63
N GLY A 132 9.58 7.49 -4.30
CA GLY A 132 9.24 6.32 -3.49
C GLY A 132 9.77 5.03 -4.12
N THR A 133 10.13 4.06 -3.28
CA THR A 133 10.76 2.80 -3.70
C THR A 133 9.84 1.61 -3.48
N MET A 134 10.03 0.55 -4.27
CA MET A 134 9.35 -0.74 -4.08
C MET A 134 10.35 -1.88 -4.07
N THR A 135 10.21 -2.75 -3.07
CA THR A 135 10.91 -4.03 -3.00
C THR A 135 9.91 -5.17 -2.99
N ALA A 136 10.16 -6.21 -3.78
CA ALA A 136 9.27 -7.37 -3.87
C ALA A 136 10.04 -8.68 -3.68
N SER A 137 9.39 -9.66 -3.05
CA SER A 137 9.89 -11.02 -2.88
C SER A 137 8.73 -12.00 -2.64
N GLY A 138 9.02 -13.27 -2.41
CA GLY A 138 8.04 -14.27 -1.97
C GLY A 138 6.84 -14.40 -2.91
N SER A 139 5.64 -14.46 -2.34
CA SER A 139 4.38 -14.70 -3.05
C SER A 139 3.60 -13.43 -3.40
N ALA A 140 4.28 -12.33 -3.67
CA ALA A 140 3.68 -11.04 -3.99
C ALA A 140 2.76 -11.10 -5.23
N VAL A 141 1.50 -10.65 -5.10
CA VAL A 141 0.53 -10.63 -6.20
C VAL A 141 -0.04 -9.21 -6.38
N ILE A 142 0.20 -8.61 -7.55
CA ILE A 142 -0.40 -7.32 -7.93
C ILE A 142 -1.02 -7.48 -9.32
N GLN A 143 -2.34 -7.66 -9.36
CA GLN A 143 -3.04 -7.99 -10.61
C GLN A 143 -4.50 -7.50 -10.66
N GLY A 144 -5.06 -7.41 -11.84
CA GLY A 144 -6.48 -7.08 -12.04
C GLY A 144 -6.86 -5.65 -11.64
N ASN A 145 -5.87 -4.79 -11.34
CA ASN A 145 -6.13 -3.40 -10.99
C ASN A 145 -6.23 -2.54 -12.25
N THR A 146 -7.09 -1.52 -12.21
CA THR A 146 -7.40 -0.67 -13.38
C THR A 146 -7.41 0.82 -13.02
N ALA A 147 -7.10 1.65 -14.02
CA ALA A 147 -7.35 3.08 -14.02
C ALA A 147 -8.02 3.42 -15.35
N ASP A 148 -9.17 4.09 -15.32
CA ASP A 148 -9.99 4.41 -16.50
C ASP A 148 -10.23 3.18 -17.41
N GLY A 149 -10.49 2.02 -16.81
CA GLY A 149 -10.69 0.76 -17.52
C GLY A 149 -9.42 0.11 -18.09
N ILE A 150 -8.27 0.76 -17.98
CA ILE A 150 -6.98 0.25 -18.48
C ILE A 150 -6.26 -0.51 -17.35
N LYS A 151 -5.60 -1.62 -17.68
CA LYS A 151 -4.77 -2.37 -16.71
C LYS A 151 -3.71 -1.47 -16.10
N SER A 152 -3.69 -1.37 -14.77
CA SER A 152 -2.82 -0.46 -14.03
C SER A 152 -2.45 -1.06 -12.68
N ASN A 153 -1.59 -2.09 -12.69
CA ASN A 153 -1.22 -2.79 -11.46
C ASN A 153 -0.15 -2.03 -10.67
N VAL A 154 1.04 -1.91 -11.22
CA VAL A 154 2.09 -1.02 -10.69
C VAL A 154 2.40 0.01 -11.75
N CYS A 155 2.39 1.29 -11.40
CA CYS A 155 2.74 2.38 -12.30
C CYS A 155 4.03 3.04 -11.81
N LEU A 156 5.14 2.77 -12.52
CA LEU A 156 6.47 3.28 -12.16
C LEU A 156 6.74 4.62 -12.84
N PRO A 157 7.19 5.64 -12.09
CA PRO A 157 7.79 6.85 -12.67
C PRO A 157 9.02 6.50 -13.53
N ALA A 158 9.37 7.39 -14.44
CA ALA A 158 10.58 7.25 -15.24
C ALA A 158 11.82 7.04 -14.35
N SER A 159 12.70 6.17 -14.76
CA SER A 159 13.92 5.80 -14.02
C SER A 159 13.71 5.10 -12.67
N SER A 160 12.47 4.78 -12.30
CA SER A 160 12.19 3.97 -11.10
C SER A 160 12.30 2.49 -11.42
N ILE A 161 12.67 1.71 -10.40
CA ILE A 161 12.80 0.25 -10.49
C ILE A 161 12.01 -0.43 -9.35
N ILE A 162 11.62 -1.67 -9.60
CA ILE A 162 11.23 -2.59 -8.53
C ILE A 162 12.46 -3.44 -8.21
N THR A 163 12.91 -3.39 -6.97
CA THR A 163 13.97 -4.26 -6.49
C THR A 163 13.38 -5.62 -6.12
N ILE A 164 13.93 -6.68 -6.68
CA ILE A 164 13.60 -8.05 -6.24
C ILE A 164 14.63 -8.45 -5.20
N ASP A 165 14.18 -8.55 -3.95
CA ASP A 165 15.02 -8.91 -2.79
C ASP A 165 14.58 -10.27 -2.25
N GLY A 166 15.20 -11.32 -2.79
CA GLY A 166 14.86 -12.71 -2.54
C GLY A 166 14.04 -13.37 -3.65
N ALA A 167 13.88 -14.68 -3.55
CA ALA A 167 13.19 -15.45 -4.57
C ALA A 167 11.69 -15.10 -4.65
N LEU A 168 11.19 -14.95 -5.87
CA LEU A 168 9.74 -14.97 -6.12
C LEU A 168 9.27 -16.42 -6.17
N THR A 169 8.23 -16.73 -5.42
CA THR A 169 7.66 -18.08 -5.37
C THR A 169 6.65 -18.32 -6.48
N THR A 170 6.30 -19.58 -6.71
CA THR A 170 5.24 -19.94 -7.67
C THR A 170 3.94 -19.19 -7.37
N GLY A 171 3.38 -18.55 -8.38
CA GLY A 171 2.15 -17.76 -8.27
C GLY A 171 2.38 -16.26 -7.99
N ALA A 172 3.62 -15.81 -7.74
CA ALA A 172 3.90 -14.38 -7.71
C ALA A 172 3.61 -13.73 -9.06
N GLN A 173 2.90 -12.61 -9.05
CA GLN A 173 2.51 -11.88 -10.26
C GLN A 173 2.55 -10.38 -10.00
N ILE A 174 3.40 -9.67 -10.69
CA ILE A 174 3.51 -8.21 -10.60
C ILE A 174 3.41 -7.62 -12.01
N GLY A 175 2.24 -7.10 -12.35
CA GLY A 175 2.05 -6.39 -13.61
C GLY A 175 2.58 -4.96 -13.50
N VAL A 176 3.47 -4.56 -14.40
CA VAL A 176 4.12 -3.24 -14.35
C VAL A 176 3.80 -2.43 -15.59
N ARG A 177 3.57 -1.14 -15.40
CA ARG A 177 3.47 -0.12 -16.45
C ARG A 177 4.43 1.02 -16.12
N SER A 178 5.20 1.50 -17.10
CA SER A 178 5.95 2.75 -16.99
C SER A 178 5.00 3.95 -17.18
N MET A 179 5.22 5.01 -16.43
CA MET A 179 4.66 6.32 -16.76
C MET A 179 5.52 6.90 -17.90
N ALA A 180 4.86 7.29 -18.96
CA ALA A 180 5.51 7.99 -20.07
C ALA A 180 5.90 9.40 -19.64
#